data_65842ea915af0b76352363cb998a43be
#
_entry.id   65842ea915af0b76352363cb998a43be
#
_cell.length_a   1.000
_cell.length_b   1.000
_cell.length_c   1.000
_cell.angle_alpha   90.00
_cell.angle_beta   90.00
_cell.angle_gamma   90.00
#
_symmetry.space_group_name_H-M   'P 1'
#
loop_
_entity.id
_entity.type
_entity.pdbx_description
1 polymer ?
#
loop_
_entity_poly.entity_id
_entity_poly.type
_entity_poly.pdbx_seq_one_letter_code
_entity_poly.pdbx_strand_id
1 'polypeptide(L)'
;IEQDMRKVFDDKKIDAVSIATPNHWHTLAAIWAMAAGKDVYVEKPGSHNMFEGRMLIEAAKKYNRVFQHGVQLRSSLAIQEAIKHLRDGLIGDVYMARGLVFKWRPDIGDKGTEAVPEGLDYDLWTGPAEMKPFSRNYVHYNWHWHWNYGNGDVGNQGIHETDLCMWGLDVG
;
A
#
# COMPACT_ATOMS: atom_id res chain seq x y z
N ILE A 1 -18.12 0.89 -15.68
CA ILE A 1 -17.12 0.11 -14.94
C ILE A 1 -16.05 -0.30 -15.95
N GLU A 2 -14.79 0.03 -15.65
CA GLU A 2 -13.65 -0.36 -16.46
C GLU A 2 -12.86 -1.45 -15.71
N GLN A 3 -12.37 -2.44 -16.42
CA GLN A 3 -11.49 -3.48 -15.86
C GLN A 3 -10.03 -3.05 -15.87
N ASP A 4 -9.63 -2.27 -16.87
CA ASP A 4 -8.26 -1.79 -17.04
C ASP A 4 -8.14 -0.35 -16.55
N MET A 5 -7.38 -0.15 -15.49
CA MET A 5 -7.15 1.17 -14.87
C MET A 5 -6.53 2.19 -15.84
N ARG A 6 -5.78 1.76 -16.86
CA ARG A 6 -5.18 2.65 -17.85
C ARG A 6 -6.23 3.47 -18.59
N LYS A 7 -7.38 2.86 -18.91
CA LYS A 7 -8.51 3.56 -19.54
C LYS A 7 -9.14 4.60 -18.61
N VAL A 8 -9.15 4.34 -17.29
CA VAL A 8 -9.60 5.32 -16.29
C VAL A 8 -8.63 6.51 -16.26
N PHE A 9 -7.33 6.26 -16.35
CA PHE A 9 -6.31 7.33 -16.35
C PHE A 9 -6.37 8.20 -17.62
N ASP A 10 -6.83 7.66 -18.74
CA ASP A 10 -6.99 8.42 -20.00
C ASP A 10 -8.18 9.39 -19.95
N ASP A 11 -9.16 9.19 -19.07
CA ASP A 11 -10.32 10.07 -18.95
C ASP A 11 -9.93 11.44 -18.38
N LYS A 12 -10.10 12.49 -19.20
CA LYS A 12 -9.76 13.88 -18.84
C LYS A 12 -10.71 14.52 -17.82
N LYS A 13 -11.83 13.88 -17.48
CA LYS A 13 -12.78 14.34 -16.47
C LYS A 13 -12.38 13.88 -15.05
N ILE A 14 -11.40 13.00 -14.95
CA ILE A 14 -10.89 12.49 -13.67
C ILE A 14 -9.63 13.30 -13.32
N ASP A 15 -9.66 13.99 -12.18
CA ASP A 15 -8.54 14.79 -11.68
C ASP A 15 -7.66 14.02 -10.70
N ALA A 16 -8.25 13.13 -9.92
CA ALA A 16 -7.57 12.34 -8.90
C ALA A 16 -8.09 10.91 -8.85
N VAL A 17 -7.24 9.99 -8.38
CA VAL A 17 -7.59 8.58 -8.22
C VAL A 17 -7.21 8.05 -6.83
N SER A 18 -8.02 7.12 -6.32
CA SER A 18 -7.73 6.34 -5.13
C SER A 18 -7.41 4.90 -5.54
N ILE A 19 -6.22 4.41 -5.15
CA ILE A 19 -5.72 3.09 -5.52
C ILE A 19 -5.73 2.18 -4.29
N ALA A 20 -6.50 1.10 -4.36
CA ALA A 20 -6.65 0.09 -3.31
C ALA A 20 -6.51 -1.34 -3.89
N THR A 21 -5.63 -1.50 -4.86
CA THR A 21 -5.29 -2.77 -5.49
C THR A 21 -4.45 -3.65 -4.53
N PRO A 22 -4.09 -4.89 -4.89
CA PRO A 22 -3.01 -5.60 -4.22
C PRO A 22 -1.68 -4.83 -4.27
N ASN A 23 -0.81 -5.05 -3.27
CA ASN A 23 0.38 -4.23 -3.04
C ASN A 23 1.33 -4.12 -4.23
N HIS A 24 1.49 -5.21 -4.99
CA HIS A 24 2.37 -5.25 -6.17
C HIS A 24 1.94 -4.31 -7.30
N TRP A 25 0.68 -3.87 -7.29
CA TRP A 25 0.16 -2.90 -8.25
C TRP A 25 0.30 -1.43 -7.80
N HIS A 26 0.42 -1.17 -6.48
CA HIS A 26 0.32 0.19 -5.92
C HIS A 26 1.22 1.18 -6.63
N THR A 27 2.51 0.87 -6.71
CA THR A 27 3.51 1.77 -7.27
C THR A 27 3.31 2.02 -8.75
N LEU A 28 3.16 0.96 -9.54
CA LEU A 28 3.04 1.10 -10.99
C LEU A 28 1.77 1.85 -11.38
N ALA A 29 0.65 1.52 -10.74
CA ALA A 29 -0.62 2.22 -10.95
C ALA A 29 -0.52 3.71 -10.58
N ALA A 30 0.12 4.04 -9.45
CA ALA A 30 0.31 5.41 -9.02
C ALA A 30 1.20 6.20 -9.99
N ILE A 31 2.30 5.62 -10.48
CA ILE A 31 3.19 6.25 -11.46
C ILE A 31 2.44 6.50 -12.77
N TRP A 32 1.68 5.53 -13.26
CA TRP A 32 0.89 5.71 -14.48
C TRP A 32 -0.18 6.80 -14.33
N ALA A 33 -0.87 6.83 -13.18
CA ALA A 33 -1.86 7.87 -12.90
C ALA A 33 -1.23 9.27 -12.89
N MET A 34 -0.09 9.43 -12.19
CA MET A 34 0.64 10.70 -12.16
C MET A 34 1.16 11.10 -13.55
N ALA A 35 1.66 10.15 -14.34
CA ALA A 35 2.08 10.40 -15.72
C ALA A 35 0.91 10.84 -16.63
N ALA A 36 -0.30 10.35 -16.36
CA ALA A 36 -1.54 10.75 -17.02
C ALA A 36 -2.13 12.08 -16.47
N GLY A 37 -1.43 12.73 -15.54
CA GLY A 37 -1.81 14.03 -14.98
C GLY A 37 -2.81 13.97 -13.82
N LYS A 38 -2.95 12.80 -13.14
CA LYS A 38 -3.85 12.64 -12.00
C LYS A 38 -3.12 12.84 -10.68
N ASP A 39 -3.78 13.40 -9.69
CA ASP A 39 -3.35 13.30 -8.31
C ASP A 39 -3.72 11.92 -7.74
N VAL A 40 -2.96 11.42 -6.77
CA VAL A 40 -3.05 10.03 -6.35
C VAL A 40 -3.11 9.89 -4.83
N TYR A 41 -4.13 9.20 -4.36
CA TYR A 41 -4.14 8.56 -3.05
C TYR A 41 -3.89 7.07 -3.25
N VAL A 42 -2.91 6.49 -2.56
CA VAL A 42 -2.65 5.05 -2.59
C VAL A 42 -2.76 4.45 -1.20
N GLU A 43 -3.46 3.32 -1.09
CA GLU A 43 -3.57 2.58 0.15
C GLU A 43 -2.22 2.03 0.62
N LYS A 44 -2.13 1.77 1.91
CA LYS A 44 -0.96 1.17 2.55
C LYS A 44 -0.80 -0.34 2.20
N PRO A 45 0.44 -0.83 2.12
CA PRO A 45 1.68 -0.07 2.01
C PRO A 45 1.79 0.61 0.64
N GLY A 46 2.34 1.81 0.59
CA GLY A 46 2.40 2.60 -0.65
C GLY A 46 3.24 1.98 -1.77
N SER A 47 4.11 1.04 -1.43
CA SER A 47 4.98 0.32 -2.38
C SER A 47 5.20 -1.11 -1.92
N HIS A 48 5.56 -1.99 -2.88
CA HIS A 48 5.86 -3.39 -2.59
C HIS A 48 7.31 -3.59 -2.10
N ASN A 49 8.22 -2.67 -2.45
CA ASN A 49 9.61 -2.68 -2.02
C ASN A 49 10.19 -1.25 -1.95
N MET A 50 11.41 -1.13 -1.40
CA MET A 50 12.05 0.18 -1.20
C MET A 50 12.40 0.91 -2.50
N PHE A 51 12.77 0.19 -3.55
CA PHE A 51 13.06 0.79 -4.85
C PHE A 51 11.80 1.45 -5.43
N GLU A 52 10.69 0.75 -5.38
CA GLU A 52 9.40 1.27 -5.81
C GLU A 52 8.98 2.52 -5.04
N GLY A 53 9.17 2.53 -3.71
CA GLY A 53 8.87 3.70 -2.89
C GLY A 53 9.68 4.94 -3.30
N ARG A 54 10.96 4.76 -3.67
CA ARG A 54 11.77 5.84 -4.21
C ARG A 54 11.27 6.33 -5.57
N MET A 55 10.86 5.41 -6.44
CA MET A 55 10.32 5.76 -7.75
C MET A 55 9.00 6.53 -7.65
N LEU A 56 8.16 6.26 -6.64
CA LEU A 56 6.96 7.07 -6.36
C LEU A 56 7.29 8.53 -6.08
N ILE A 57 8.28 8.78 -5.22
CA ILE A 57 8.73 10.14 -4.88
C ILE A 57 9.26 10.87 -6.13
N GLU A 58 10.08 10.19 -6.92
CA GLU A 58 10.62 10.76 -8.15
C GLU A 58 9.53 11.03 -9.19
N ALA A 59 8.54 10.14 -9.32
CA ALA A 59 7.40 10.34 -10.20
C ALA A 59 6.53 11.53 -9.78
N ALA A 60 6.24 11.68 -8.47
CA ALA A 60 5.47 12.81 -7.96
C ALA A 60 6.15 14.14 -8.29
N LYS A 61 7.47 14.23 -8.08
CA LYS A 61 8.28 15.40 -8.46
C LYS A 61 8.26 15.63 -9.98
N LYS A 62 8.55 14.58 -10.76
CA LYS A 62 8.68 14.65 -12.22
C LYS A 62 7.39 15.12 -12.89
N TYR A 63 6.25 14.60 -12.45
CA TYR A 63 4.95 14.91 -13.05
C TYR A 63 4.24 16.08 -12.35
N ASN A 64 4.82 16.62 -11.27
CA ASN A 64 4.25 17.69 -10.46
C ASN A 64 2.82 17.35 -10.04
N ARG A 65 2.63 16.18 -9.42
CA ARG A 65 1.34 15.68 -8.93
C ARG A 65 1.37 15.49 -7.43
N VAL A 66 0.21 15.65 -6.80
CA VAL A 66 0.04 15.32 -5.39
C VAL A 66 -0.05 13.82 -5.25
N PHE A 67 0.79 13.28 -4.37
CA PHE A 67 0.77 11.87 -3.98
C PHE A 67 0.56 11.76 -2.47
N GLN A 68 -0.48 11.05 -2.06
CA GLN A 68 -0.80 10.79 -0.67
C GLN A 68 -0.75 9.29 -0.36
N HIS A 69 0.11 8.91 0.58
CA HIS A 69 0.12 7.55 1.13
C HIS A 69 -0.97 7.41 2.21
N GLY A 70 -1.73 6.32 2.16
CA GLY A 70 -2.89 6.06 3.02
C GLY A 70 -2.53 5.58 4.43
N VAL A 71 -1.83 6.40 5.22
CA VAL A 71 -1.53 6.16 6.64
C VAL A 71 -2.50 6.95 7.53
N GLN A 72 -3.75 6.54 7.52
CA GLN A 72 -4.88 7.28 8.08
C GLN A 72 -4.79 7.60 9.57
N LEU A 73 -3.97 6.87 10.35
CA LEU A 73 -3.79 7.16 11.78
C LEU A 73 -3.18 8.54 12.03
N ARG A 74 -2.41 9.08 11.06
CA ARG A 74 -1.90 10.46 11.11
C ARG A 74 -3.00 11.52 11.06
N SER A 75 -4.20 11.18 10.59
CA SER A 75 -5.37 12.06 10.56
C SER A 75 -6.21 12.02 11.86
N SER A 76 -5.88 11.14 12.81
CA SER A 76 -6.57 11.07 14.10
C SER A 76 -6.16 12.21 15.01
N LEU A 77 -7.11 13.05 15.42
CA LEU A 77 -6.87 14.17 16.33
C LEU A 77 -6.26 13.72 17.66
N ALA A 78 -6.76 12.61 18.22
CA ALA A 78 -6.23 12.05 19.47
C ALA A 78 -4.77 11.60 19.34
N ILE A 79 -4.38 11.02 18.21
CA ILE A 79 -3.00 10.61 17.95
C ILE A 79 -2.11 11.84 17.74
N GLN A 80 -2.59 12.85 17.00
CA GLN A 80 -1.87 14.12 16.83
C GLN A 80 -1.60 14.78 18.18
N GLU A 81 -2.58 14.83 19.06
CA GLU A 81 -2.45 15.36 20.41
C GLU A 81 -1.45 14.54 21.24
N ALA A 82 -1.53 13.22 21.19
CA ALA A 82 -0.59 12.34 21.89
C ALA A 82 0.86 12.56 21.42
N ILE A 83 1.10 12.63 20.10
CA ILE A 83 2.43 12.92 19.55
C ILE A 83 2.92 14.30 19.98
N LYS A 84 2.03 15.31 20.00
CA LYS A 84 2.38 16.65 20.50
C LYS A 84 2.84 16.57 21.96
N HIS A 85 2.12 15.89 22.84
CA HIS A 85 2.50 15.71 24.23
C HIS A 85 3.85 14.99 24.41
N LEU A 86 4.14 13.99 23.56
CA LEU A 86 5.46 13.34 23.55
C LEU A 86 6.58 14.35 23.23
N ARG A 87 6.38 15.17 22.19
CA ARG A 87 7.34 16.19 21.77
C ARG A 87 7.48 17.33 22.78
N ASP A 88 6.42 17.65 23.51
CA ASP A 88 6.44 18.63 24.60
C ASP A 88 7.13 18.06 25.87
N GLY A 89 7.60 16.82 25.84
CA GLY A 89 8.38 16.21 26.94
C GLY A 89 7.54 15.64 28.07
N LEU A 90 6.24 15.34 27.87
CA LEU A 90 5.34 14.80 28.90
C LEU A 90 5.91 13.56 29.62
N ILE A 91 6.66 12.72 28.91
CA ILE A 91 7.30 11.52 29.48
C ILE A 91 8.84 11.61 29.47
N GLY A 92 9.39 12.81 29.27
CA GLY A 92 10.82 13.03 29.06
C GLY A 92 11.26 12.65 27.65
N ASP A 93 12.58 12.41 27.47
CA ASP A 93 13.16 12.09 26.18
C ASP A 93 12.69 10.72 25.68
N VAL A 94 12.09 10.68 24.49
CA VAL A 94 11.65 9.44 23.86
C VAL A 94 12.83 8.80 23.12
N TYR A 95 13.40 7.76 23.67
CA TYR A 95 14.56 7.06 23.11
C TYR A 95 14.21 5.72 22.46
N MET A 96 13.01 5.21 22.69
CA MET A 96 12.55 3.94 22.14
C MET A 96 11.03 3.96 21.92
N ALA A 97 10.59 3.46 20.78
CA ALA A 97 9.19 3.15 20.50
C ALA A 97 9.05 1.70 20.06
N ARG A 98 7.93 1.07 20.39
CA ARG A 98 7.67 -0.33 20.07
C ARG A 98 6.29 -0.49 19.44
N GLY A 99 6.26 -0.90 18.18
CA GLY A 99 5.05 -1.34 17.48
C GLY A 99 4.80 -2.83 17.69
N LEU A 100 3.57 -3.21 18.01
CA LEU A 100 3.23 -4.60 18.31
C LEU A 100 2.03 -5.03 17.46
N VAL A 101 2.18 -6.16 16.76
CA VAL A 101 1.12 -6.79 15.97
C VAL A 101 0.78 -8.14 16.58
N PHE A 102 -0.45 -8.28 17.08
CA PHE A 102 -0.92 -9.49 17.80
C PHE A 102 -1.96 -10.29 17.03
N LYS A 103 -2.11 -10.08 15.73
CA LYS A 103 -3.16 -10.75 14.98
C LYS A 103 -2.84 -12.23 14.79
N TRP A 104 -3.72 -13.07 15.34
CA TRP A 104 -3.75 -14.47 14.96
C TRP A 104 -4.12 -14.60 13.48
N ARG A 105 -3.29 -15.30 12.72
CA ARG A 105 -3.55 -15.66 11.32
C ARG A 105 -3.60 -17.18 11.21
N PRO A 106 -4.74 -17.75 10.84
CA PRO A 106 -4.80 -19.19 10.57
C PRO A 106 -3.95 -19.53 9.36
N ASP A 107 -3.54 -20.78 9.27
CA ASP A 107 -2.91 -21.32 8.08
C ASP A 107 -3.85 -21.17 6.88
N ILE A 108 -3.32 -20.70 5.76
CA ILE A 108 -4.08 -20.57 4.50
C ILE A 108 -4.17 -21.89 3.73
N GLY A 109 -3.43 -22.90 4.16
CA GLY A 109 -3.34 -24.22 3.52
C GLY A 109 -2.67 -24.16 2.14
N ASP A 110 -2.60 -25.31 1.50
CA ASP A 110 -2.23 -25.44 0.08
C ASP A 110 -3.44 -25.88 -0.74
N LYS A 111 -3.88 -25.00 -1.64
CA LYS A 111 -5.05 -25.27 -2.51
C LYS A 111 -4.63 -25.77 -3.90
N GLY A 112 -3.32 -25.97 -4.10
CA GLY A 112 -2.80 -26.35 -5.40
C GLY A 112 -3.05 -25.34 -6.49
N THR A 113 -2.93 -25.77 -7.73
CA THR A 113 -3.19 -24.96 -8.93
C THR A 113 -4.48 -25.41 -9.61
N GLU A 114 -5.21 -24.47 -10.20
CA GLU A 114 -6.46 -24.74 -10.91
C GLU A 114 -6.62 -23.83 -12.13
N ALA A 115 -7.64 -24.05 -12.93
CA ALA A 115 -7.96 -23.15 -14.04
C ALA A 115 -8.39 -21.78 -13.52
N VAL A 116 -8.01 -20.73 -14.27
CA VAL A 116 -8.47 -19.35 -13.95
C VAL A 116 -9.99 -19.30 -14.01
N PRO A 117 -10.67 -18.80 -12.97
CA PRO A 117 -12.13 -18.69 -12.97
C PRO A 117 -12.63 -17.77 -14.09
N GLU A 118 -13.82 -18.10 -14.60
CA GLU A 118 -14.52 -17.21 -15.52
C GLU A 118 -14.73 -15.80 -14.90
N GLY A 119 -14.52 -14.76 -15.71
CA GLY A 119 -14.65 -13.37 -15.29
C GLY A 119 -13.43 -12.78 -14.58
N LEU A 120 -12.37 -13.56 -14.33
CA LEU A 120 -11.10 -13.05 -13.81
C LEU A 120 -10.08 -12.91 -14.94
N ASP A 121 -9.66 -11.69 -15.22
CA ASP A 121 -8.48 -11.42 -16.03
C ASP A 121 -7.23 -11.60 -15.14
N TYR A 122 -6.68 -12.81 -15.14
CA TYR A 122 -5.56 -13.15 -14.26
C TYR A 122 -4.24 -12.53 -14.73
N ASP A 123 -4.08 -12.25 -15.99
CA ASP A 123 -2.92 -11.53 -16.53
C ASP A 123 -2.91 -10.10 -16.00
N LEU A 124 -4.03 -9.41 -16.12
CA LEU A 124 -4.19 -8.07 -15.58
C LEU A 124 -4.09 -8.05 -14.04
N TRP A 125 -4.63 -9.07 -13.35
CA TRP A 125 -4.49 -9.17 -11.90
C TRP A 125 -3.03 -9.36 -11.47
N THR A 126 -2.28 -10.21 -12.18
CA THR A 126 -0.84 -10.47 -11.92
C THR A 126 0.01 -9.21 -12.20
N GLY A 127 -0.29 -8.52 -13.29
CA GLY A 127 0.35 -7.24 -13.64
C GLY A 127 1.88 -7.29 -13.61
N PRO A 128 2.54 -6.44 -12.79
CA PRO A 128 4.01 -6.37 -12.74
C PRO A 128 4.66 -7.55 -12.00
N ALA A 129 3.90 -8.40 -11.32
CA ALA A 129 4.45 -9.55 -10.63
C ALA A 129 4.79 -10.69 -11.60
N GLU A 130 5.65 -11.62 -11.14
CA GLU A 130 5.94 -12.83 -11.90
C GLU A 130 4.67 -13.67 -12.10
N MET A 131 4.37 -14.04 -13.35
CA MET A 131 3.24 -14.90 -13.66
C MET A 131 3.47 -16.31 -13.07
N LYS A 132 2.52 -16.75 -12.25
CA LYS A 132 2.47 -18.11 -11.68
C LYS A 132 1.17 -18.79 -12.06
N PRO A 133 1.13 -20.12 -12.08
CA PRO A 133 -0.14 -20.84 -12.25
C PRO A 133 -1.16 -20.35 -11.22
N PHE A 134 -2.41 -20.19 -11.65
CA PHE A 134 -3.47 -19.69 -10.78
C PHE A 134 -3.71 -20.62 -9.59
N SER A 135 -3.89 -20.04 -8.41
CA SER A 135 -4.27 -20.72 -7.18
C SER A 135 -5.19 -19.84 -6.32
N ARG A 136 -6.17 -20.47 -5.68
CA ARG A 136 -6.99 -19.82 -4.64
C ARG A 136 -6.19 -19.41 -3.40
N ASN A 137 -4.94 -19.83 -3.30
CA ASN A 137 -4.02 -19.30 -2.29
C ASN A 137 -3.60 -17.86 -2.57
N TYR A 138 -3.83 -17.31 -3.76
CA TYR A 138 -3.51 -15.91 -4.08
C TYR A 138 -4.76 -15.04 -4.10
N VAL A 139 -5.77 -15.42 -4.85
CA VAL A 139 -6.97 -14.62 -5.14
C VAL A 139 -8.14 -15.09 -4.27
N HIS A 140 -8.86 -14.20 -3.59
CA HIS A 140 -8.82 -12.75 -3.68
C HIS A 140 -8.06 -12.07 -2.53
N TYR A 141 -7.84 -12.71 -1.41
CA TYR A 141 -7.33 -12.08 -0.18
C TYR A 141 -5.93 -12.54 0.21
N ASN A 142 -5.61 -13.82 0.02
CA ASN A 142 -4.40 -14.41 0.57
C ASN A 142 -3.11 -13.98 -0.15
N TRP A 143 -3.20 -13.22 -1.23
CA TRP A 143 -2.06 -12.58 -1.87
C TRP A 143 -1.19 -11.80 -0.86
N HIS A 144 -1.75 -11.31 0.22
CA HIS A 144 -1.04 -10.61 1.28
C HIS A 144 0.16 -11.38 1.83
N TRP A 145 0.07 -12.72 1.83
CA TRP A 145 1.04 -13.62 2.46
C TRP A 145 2.09 -14.19 1.49
N HIS A 146 2.05 -13.78 0.24
CA HIS A 146 2.95 -14.25 -0.81
C HIS A 146 3.87 -13.13 -1.28
N TRP A 147 5.19 -13.39 -1.27
CA TRP A 147 6.21 -12.42 -1.65
C TRP A 147 6.02 -11.75 -3.01
N ASN A 148 5.40 -12.45 -3.96
CA ASN A 148 5.15 -11.90 -5.29
C ASN A 148 4.12 -10.76 -5.31
N TYR A 149 3.25 -10.71 -4.30
CA TYR A 149 2.05 -9.88 -4.36
C TYR A 149 1.87 -8.98 -3.14
N GLY A 150 2.36 -9.39 -1.98
CA GLY A 150 2.13 -8.72 -0.70
C GLY A 150 3.36 -8.66 0.20
N ASN A 151 3.20 -7.96 1.31
CA ASN A 151 4.24 -7.68 2.30
C ASN A 151 3.97 -8.35 3.66
N GLY A 152 3.10 -9.37 3.69
CA GLY A 152 2.71 -10.05 4.92
C GLY A 152 2.04 -9.12 5.94
N ASP A 153 2.03 -9.52 7.21
CA ASP A 153 1.45 -8.68 8.26
C ASP A 153 2.26 -7.41 8.56
N VAL A 154 3.54 -7.38 8.26
CA VAL A 154 4.34 -6.15 8.40
C VAL A 154 3.79 -5.05 7.49
N GLY A 155 3.52 -5.34 6.22
CA GLY A 155 2.92 -4.38 5.31
C GLY A 155 1.41 -4.20 5.51
N ASN A 156 0.69 -5.24 5.93
CA ASN A 156 -0.76 -5.17 6.08
C ASN A 156 -1.21 -4.44 7.37
N GLN A 157 -0.59 -4.74 8.50
CA GLN A 157 -0.92 -4.16 9.80
C GLN A 157 0.26 -3.38 10.39
N GLY A 158 1.45 -3.94 10.39
CA GLY A 158 2.63 -3.39 11.05
C GLY A 158 3.05 -2.02 10.52
N ILE A 159 2.63 -1.66 9.32
CA ILE A 159 2.85 -0.33 8.75
C ILE A 159 2.24 0.77 9.64
N HIS A 160 1.07 0.54 10.23
CA HIS A 160 0.41 1.51 11.08
C HIS A 160 1.18 1.72 12.39
N GLU A 161 1.60 0.64 13.03
CA GLU A 161 2.37 0.68 14.27
C GLU A 161 3.76 1.26 14.05
N THR A 162 4.43 0.88 12.95
CA THR A 162 5.76 1.40 12.60
C THR A 162 5.72 2.90 12.29
N ASP A 163 4.70 3.35 11.54
CA ASP A 163 4.53 4.77 11.22
C ASP A 163 4.34 5.62 12.50
N LEU A 164 3.55 5.13 13.44
CA LEU A 164 3.37 5.82 14.73
C LEU A 164 4.65 5.82 15.56
N CYS A 165 5.42 4.72 15.56
CA CYS A 165 6.71 4.67 16.24
C CYS A 165 7.69 5.69 15.65
N MET A 166 7.80 5.78 14.34
CA MET A 166 8.66 6.75 13.65
C MET A 166 8.21 8.18 13.96
N TRP A 167 6.91 8.42 13.95
CA TRP A 167 6.35 9.74 14.26
C TRP A 167 6.60 10.16 15.71
N GLY A 168 6.46 9.22 16.66
CA GLY A 168 6.74 9.46 18.08
C GLY A 168 8.23 9.71 18.38
N LEU A 169 9.13 9.05 17.64
CA LEU A 169 10.58 9.23 17.75
C LEU A 169 11.10 10.46 16.98
N ASP A 170 10.25 11.13 16.22
CA ASP A 170 10.60 12.25 15.32
C ASP A 170 11.68 11.88 14.29
N VAL A 171 11.59 10.66 13.73
CA VAL A 171 12.49 10.16 12.69
C VAL A 171 11.72 9.87 11.40
N GLY A 172 12.31 10.21 10.23
CA GLY A 172 11.70 9.97 8.91
C GLY A 172 11.74 11.14 7.96
#